data_3e78ced55ca1e11e71bf30ce66741a5f
#
_entry.id   3e78ced55ca1e11e71bf30ce66741a5f
#
_cell.length_a   1.000
_cell.length_b   1.000
_cell.length_c   1.000
_cell.angle_alpha   90.00
_cell.angle_beta   90.00
_cell.angle_gamma   90.00
#
_symmetry.space_group_name_H-M   'P 1'
#
loop_
_entity.id
_entity.type
_entity.pdbx_description
1 polymer ?
#
loop_
_entity_poly.entity_id
_entity_poly.type
_entity_poly.pdbx_seq_one_letter_code
_entity_poly.pdbx_strand_id
1 'polypeptide(L)'
;LCCLCLVSCSDSEENRPALPPDQEQEEPETPDRPHDYTGLMNKTNSVPVNYEQEAEQRGEVVRIDYDTHDYAEGTGVARTNTAYVYLPYGYDEHTDQRYNVLYFVHGHYGTAATTFEAENGLVRKLLDHMTENGDMSPTIIVSPSYNYGNPTPNYVDADPYCEALPQELVNDLIPIVESRYRTYAESTDAAGLESSREHRAIGGFSMGAVTTWYALEHTLDY
;
A
#
# COMPACT_ATOMS: atom_id res chain seq x y z
N LEU A 1 -5.57 -5.26 -14.45
CA LEU A 1 -4.36 -5.20 -15.30
C LEU A 1 -3.31 -4.36 -14.58
N CYS A 2 -2.41 -5.02 -13.86
CA CYS A 2 -1.26 -4.36 -13.24
C CYS A 2 -0.28 -4.01 -14.37
N CYS A 3 -0.22 -2.73 -14.77
CA CYS A 3 0.73 -2.26 -15.76
C CYS A 3 2.04 -1.97 -15.03
N LEU A 4 2.95 -2.94 -15.02
CA LEU A 4 4.36 -2.67 -14.72
C LEU A 4 4.95 -1.93 -15.93
N CYS A 5 5.10 -0.62 -15.83
CA CYS A 5 5.92 0.13 -16.76
C CYS A 5 7.39 -0.05 -16.37
N LEU A 6 8.08 -0.93 -17.07
CA LEU A 6 9.55 -0.94 -17.12
C LEU A 6 9.97 0.24 -17.99
N VAL A 7 10.46 1.31 -17.38
CA VAL A 7 11.16 2.38 -18.08
C VAL A 7 12.62 1.93 -18.25
N SER A 8 12.97 1.52 -19.47
CA SER A 8 14.35 1.35 -19.88
C SER A 8 14.91 2.74 -20.15
N CYS A 9 15.72 3.28 -19.26
CA CYS A 9 16.57 4.43 -19.56
C CYS A 9 17.79 3.93 -20.34
N SER A 10 17.83 4.23 -21.63
CA SER A 10 19.05 4.18 -22.40
C SER A 10 19.83 5.47 -22.16
N ASP A 11 20.77 5.45 -21.22
CA ASP A 11 21.75 6.52 -21.10
C ASP A 11 22.76 6.42 -22.23
N SER A 12 22.87 7.50 -22.99
CA SER A 12 23.95 7.72 -23.96
C SER A 12 25.26 7.90 -23.19
N GLU A 13 26.22 7.04 -23.45
CA GLU A 13 27.58 6.98 -22.85
C GLU A 13 28.53 8.14 -23.22
N GLU A 14 28.08 9.36 -23.32
CA GLU A 14 28.96 10.49 -23.63
C GLU A 14 28.97 11.56 -22.56
N ASN A 15 29.49 11.31 -21.39
CA ASN A 15 30.12 12.29 -20.48
C ASN A 15 30.21 11.80 -19.03
N ARG A 16 30.80 10.63 -18.79
CA ARG A 16 31.31 10.31 -17.44
C ARG A 16 32.79 10.60 -17.35
N PRO A 17 33.25 11.40 -16.38
CA PRO A 17 34.70 11.48 -16.10
C PRO A 17 35.17 10.10 -15.65
N ALA A 18 36.29 9.64 -16.18
CA ALA A 18 36.93 8.39 -15.83
C ALA A 18 37.25 8.37 -14.33
N LEU A 19 36.75 7.36 -13.62
CA LEU A 19 37.11 7.08 -12.24
C LEU A 19 38.59 6.62 -12.15
N PRO A 20 39.30 6.94 -11.06
CA PRO A 20 40.68 6.48 -10.89
C PRO A 20 40.75 4.94 -10.78
N PRO A 21 41.82 4.30 -11.26
CA PRO A 21 41.87 2.87 -11.54
C PRO A 21 41.93 1.90 -10.34
N ASP A 22 41.76 2.33 -9.12
CA ASP A 22 41.92 1.50 -7.91
C ASP A 22 40.74 1.46 -6.96
N GLN A 23 39.53 1.69 -7.44
CA GLN A 23 38.30 1.41 -6.66
C GLN A 23 37.42 0.42 -7.42
N GLU A 24 37.79 -0.85 -7.41
CA GLU A 24 36.82 -1.93 -7.57
C GLU A 24 35.86 -1.82 -6.39
N GLN A 25 34.71 -1.17 -6.61
CA GLN A 25 33.58 -1.31 -5.71
C GLN A 25 33.11 -2.76 -5.87
N GLU A 26 33.32 -3.57 -4.83
CA GLU A 26 32.58 -4.83 -4.71
C GLU A 26 31.09 -4.48 -4.84
N GLU A 27 30.49 -4.87 -5.96
CA GLU A 27 29.03 -4.86 -6.06
C GLU A 27 28.50 -5.68 -4.88
N PRO A 28 27.51 -5.15 -4.13
CA PRO A 28 26.91 -5.91 -3.06
C PRO A 28 26.39 -7.22 -3.68
N GLU A 29 26.81 -8.36 -3.14
CA GLU A 29 26.31 -9.67 -3.54
C GLU A 29 24.79 -9.63 -3.42
N THR A 30 24.11 -9.50 -4.57
CA THR A 30 22.67 -9.71 -4.62
C THR A 30 22.43 -11.14 -4.17
N PRO A 31 21.63 -11.37 -3.12
CA PRO A 31 21.34 -12.72 -2.69
C PRO A 31 20.82 -13.50 -3.91
N ASP A 32 21.44 -14.62 -4.18
CA ASP A 32 21.13 -15.53 -5.29
C ASP A 32 19.71 -16.11 -5.08
N ARG A 33 18.70 -15.28 -5.40
CA ARG A 33 17.32 -15.71 -5.47
C ARG A 33 17.11 -16.22 -6.88
N PRO A 34 16.81 -17.49 -7.07
CA PRO A 34 16.40 -17.96 -8.36
C PRO A 34 15.10 -17.25 -8.74
N HIS A 35 15.21 -16.23 -9.59
CA HIS A 35 14.07 -15.52 -10.13
C HIS A 35 13.40 -16.37 -11.20
N ASP A 36 12.73 -17.44 -10.78
CA ASP A 36 11.86 -18.18 -11.68
C ASP A 36 10.50 -17.49 -11.78
N TYR A 37 10.39 -16.56 -12.72
CA TYR A 37 9.14 -15.90 -13.05
C TYR A 37 8.24 -16.71 -13.98
N THR A 38 8.66 -17.89 -14.42
CA THR A 38 7.88 -18.69 -15.39
C THR A 38 6.52 -19.11 -14.82
N GLY A 39 6.42 -19.36 -13.52
CA GLY A 39 5.16 -19.65 -12.84
C GLY A 39 4.18 -18.47 -12.81
N LEU A 40 4.67 -17.22 -12.84
CA LEU A 40 3.80 -16.03 -12.84
C LEU A 40 3.17 -15.79 -14.22
N MET A 41 3.88 -16.13 -15.30
CA MET A 41 3.41 -15.93 -16.68
C MET A 41 2.28 -16.89 -17.07
N ASN A 42 2.13 -18.00 -16.36
CA ASN A 42 1.13 -19.04 -16.65
C ASN A 42 -0.10 -18.94 -15.73
N LYS A 43 -0.17 -17.98 -14.81
CA LYS A 43 -1.35 -17.77 -13.98
C LYS A 43 -2.44 -17.10 -14.81
N THR A 44 -3.65 -17.64 -14.74
CA THR A 44 -4.83 -17.00 -15.33
C THR A 44 -5.08 -15.67 -14.63
N ASN A 45 -5.34 -14.61 -15.41
CA ASN A 45 -5.70 -13.30 -14.89
C ASN A 45 -7.17 -13.23 -14.43
N SER A 46 -7.81 -14.35 -14.20
CA SER A 46 -9.21 -14.42 -13.78
C SER A 46 -9.28 -14.80 -12.29
N VAL A 47 -10.14 -14.10 -11.59
CA VAL A 47 -10.55 -14.47 -10.24
C VAL A 47 -11.23 -15.83 -10.29
N PRO A 48 -10.88 -16.80 -9.44
CA PRO A 48 -11.63 -18.04 -9.34
C PRO A 48 -13.10 -17.76 -9.04
N VAL A 49 -14.02 -18.43 -9.75
CA VAL A 49 -15.48 -18.15 -9.64
C VAL A 49 -15.99 -18.34 -8.21
N ASN A 50 -15.42 -19.26 -7.45
CA ASN A 50 -15.79 -19.46 -6.07
C ASN A 50 -15.38 -18.29 -5.17
N TYR A 51 -14.39 -17.46 -5.54
CA TYR A 51 -13.97 -16.29 -4.79
C TYR A 51 -14.94 -15.11 -4.90
N GLU A 52 -15.89 -15.16 -5.81
CA GLU A 52 -17.00 -14.21 -5.89
C GLU A 52 -18.08 -14.45 -4.83
N GLN A 53 -18.05 -15.63 -4.21
CA GLN A 53 -18.95 -15.99 -3.11
C GLN A 53 -18.32 -15.60 -1.76
N GLU A 54 -19.15 -15.61 -0.70
CA GLU A 54 -18.64 -15.40 0.66
C GLU A 54 -17.79 -16.61 1.09
N ALA A 55 -16.63 -16.34 1.69
CA ALA A 55 -15.80 -17.36 2.33
C ALA A 55 -16.43 -17.85 3.65
N GLU A 56 -16.00 -19.01 4.16
CA GLU A 56 -16.41 -19.48 5.48
C GLU A 56 -15.73 -18.66 6.58
N GLN A 57 -14.43 -18.39 6.42
CA GLN A 57 -13.65 -17.54 7.32
C GLN A 57 -13.62 -16.12 6.79
N ARG A 58 -14.33 -15.22 7.45
CA ARG A 58 -14.52 -13.85 7.01
C ARG A 58 -13.85 -12.86 7.94
N GLY A 59 -13.10 -11.94 7.37
CA GLY A 59 -12.60 -10.76 8.05
C GLY A 59 -13.68 -9.69 8.23
N GLU A 60 -13.33 -8.67 9.00
CA GLU A 60 -14.17 -7.51 9.27
C GLU A 60 -13.60 -6.26 8.60
N VAL A 61 -14.47 -5.38 8.09
CA VAL A 61 -14.08 -4.07 7.58
C VAL A 61 -14.59 -3.00 8.53
N VAL A 62 -13.65 -2.23 9.09
CA VAL A 62 -13.92 -1.16 10.05
C VAL A 62 -13.65 0.18 9.41
N ARG A 63 -14.60 1.12 9.50
CA ARG A 63 -14.39 2.51 9.13
C ARG A 63 -13.70 3.24 10.28
N ILE A 64 -12.68 4.03 9.96
CA ILE A 64 -12.04 4.96 10.88
C ILE A 64 -12.07 6.38 10.30
N ASP A 65 -12.46 7.35 11.11
CA ASP A 65 -12.28 8.77 10.83
C ASP A 65 -11.10 9.26 11.69
N TYR A 66 -10.24 10.11 11.11
CA TYR A 66 -9.05 10.63 11.77
C TYR A 66 -8.79 12.07 11.40
N ASP A 67 -8.17 12.78 12.34
CA ASP A 67 -7.74 14.15 12.12
C ASP A 67 -6.43 14.18 11.35
N THR A 68 -6.35 15.07 10.38
CA THR A 68 -5.21 15.28 9.49
C THR A 68 -5.12 16.75 9.11
N HIS A 69 -4.28 17.07 8.16
CA HIS A 69 -4.09 18.43 7.64
C HIS A 69 -4.14 18.44 6.12
N ASP A 70 -4.34 19.63 5.56
CA ASP A 70 -4.25 19.83 4.13
C ASP A 70 -2.78 19.87 3.70
N TYR A 71 -2.30 18.74 3.19
CA TYR A 71 -0.95 18.62 2.66
C TYR A 71 -0.86 18.98 1.18
N ALA A 72 -1.96 18.85 0.43
CA ALA A 72 -1.97 19.07 -1.03
C ALA A 72 -1.83 20.57 -1.39
N GLU A 73 -2.52 21.45 -0.65
CA GLU A 73 -2.42 22.89 -0.84
C GLU A 73 -1.32 23.51 0.02
N GLY A 74 -0.68 22.73 0.89
CA GLY A 74 0.36 23.19 1.80
C GLY A 74 -0.11 24.25 2.81
N THR A 75 -1.42 24.35 3.02
CA THR A 75 -2.02 25.35 3.92
C THR A 75 -1.93 24.95 5.38
N GLY A 76 -1.74 23.66 5.67
CA GLY A 76 -1.76 23.12 7.02
C GLY A 76 -3.12 23.23 7.73
N VAL A 77 -4.19 23.52 6.99
CA VAL A 77 -5.54 23.61 7.55
C VAL A 77 -5.97 22.23 8.05
N ALA A 78 -6.47 22.17 9.29
CA ALA A 78 -7.00 20.96 9.88
C ALA A 78 -8.15 20.39 9.05
N ARG A 79 -8.12 19.07 8.84
CA ARG A 79 -9.14 18.31 8.11
C ARG A 79 -9.44 17.03 8.86
N THR A 80 -10.55 16.41 8.54
CA THR A 80 -10.85 15.02 8.91
C THR A 80 -10.86 14.18 7.64
N ASN A 81 -10.18 13.04 7.65
CA ASN A 81 -10.22 12.08 6.57
C ASN A 81 -10.74 10.73 7.08
N THR A 82 -11.09 9.86 6.15
CA THR A 82 -11.64 8.53 6.42
C THR A 82 -10.75 7.48 5.78
N ALA A 83 -10.50 6.39 6.51
CA ALA A 83 -9.93 5.16 5.98
C ALA A 83 -10.81 3.97 6.36
N TYR A 84 -10.71 2.89 5.60
CA TYR A 84 -11.32 1.61 5.91
C TYR A 84 -10.21 0.60 6.19
N VAL A 85 -10.40 -0.20 7.23
CA VAL A 85 -9.42 -1.19 7.70
C VAL A 85 -10.07 -2.56 7.65
N TYR A 86 -9.53 -3.45 6.83
CA TYR A 86 -9.86 -4.87 6.85
C TYR A 86 -9.00 -5.57 7.90
N LEU A 87 -9.66 -6.25 8.82
CA LEU A 87 -9.07 -7.12 9.83
C LEU A 87 -9.33 -8.58 9.42
N PRO A 88 -8.29 -9.42 9.29
CA PRO A 88 -8.46 -10.80 8.84
C PRO A 88 -9.26 -11.63 9.84
N TYR A 89 -9.84 -12.73 9.37
CA TYR A 89 -10.54 -13.69 10.21
C TYR A 89 -9.70 -14.10 11.43
N GLY A 90 -10.35 -14.22 12.59
CA GLY A 90 -9.69 -14.57 13.85
C GLY A 90 -8.89 -13.43 14.49
N TYR A 91 -8.96 -12.21 13.94
CA TYR A 91 -8.21 -11.09 14.51
C TYR A 91 -8.48 -10.93 16.02
N ASP A 92 -9.72 -10.91 16.48
CA ASP A 92 -10.05 -10.73 17.90
C ASP A 92 -9.71 -11.93 18.79
N GLU A 93 -9.66 -13.13 18.20
CA GLU A 93 -9.40 -14.38 18.90
C GLU A 93 -7.89 -14.61 19.13
N HIS A 94 -7.04 -14.13 18.21
CA HIS A 94 -5.59 -14.33 18.24
C HIS A 94 -4.86 -13.10 18.82
N THR A 95 -5.04 -12.83 20.10
CA THR A 95 -4.57 -11.60 20.76
C THR A 95 -3.06 -11.42 20.79
N ASP A 96 -2.29 -12.49 20.65
CA ASP A 96 -0.81 -12.46 20.64
C ASP A 96 -0.23 -12.36 19.23
N GLN A 97 -1.07 -12.46 18.20
CA GLN A 97 -0.63 -12.39 16.81
C GLN A 97 -0.40 -10.94 16.38
N ARG A 98 0.73 -10.70 15.68
CA ARG A 98 1.04 -9.47 14.98
C ARG A 98 0.80 -9.63 13.49
N TYR A 99 0.47 -8.55 12.82
CA TYR A 99 0.06 -8.55 11.42
C TYR A 99 0.88 -7.57 10.62
N ASN A 100 1.24 -7.97 9.40
CA ASN A 100 1.72 -7.03 8.37
C ASN A 100 0.57 -6.09 7.97
N VAL A 101 0.92 -4.91 7.48
CA VAL A 101 -0.05 -3.91 7.03
C VAL A 101 0.19 -3.57 5.57
N LEU A 102 -0.86 -3.60 4.75
CA LEU A 102 -0.85 -3.09 3.39
C LEU A 102 -1.77 -1.86 3.30
N TYR A 103 -1.23 -0.72 2.94
CA TYR A 103 -1.98 0.47 2.57
C TYR A 103 -2.30 0.40 1.08
N PHE A 104 -3.59 0.18 0.74
CA PHE A 104 -4.04 -0.02 -0.63
C PHE A 104 -4.90 1.16 -1.11
N VAL A 105 -4.36 1.96 -2.02
CA VAL A 105 -4.93 3.24 -2.45
C VAL A 105 -5.83 3.04 -3.66
N HIS A 106 -7.03 3.61 -3.61
CA HIS A 106 -8.04 3.54 -4.67
C HIS A 106 -7.65 4.32 -5.95
N GLY A 107 -8.35 4.03 -7.05
CA GLY A 107 -8.20 4.75 -8.31
C GLY A 107 -8.95 6.10 -8.32
N HIS A 108 -8.90 6.82 -9.48
CA HIS A 108 -9.35 8.21 -9.61
C HIS A 108 -10.76 8.50 -9.08
N TYR A 109 -11.75 7.72 -9.47
CA TYR A 109 -13.14 7.96 -9.05
C TYR A 109 -13.52 7.26 -7.74
N GLY A 110 -12.54 6.65 -7.08
CA GLY A 110 -12.76 5.95 -5.83
C GLY A 110 -12.73 6.86 -4.60
N THR A 111 -13.02 6.23 -3.50
CA THR A 111 -12.87 6.74 -2.13
C THR A 111 -12.30 5.62 -1.26
N ALA A 112 -11.99 5.89 -0.02
CA ALA A 112 -11.57 4.85 0.93
C ALA A 112 -12.53 3.64 0.97
N ALA A 113 -13.83 3.87 0.86
CA ALA A 113 -14.85 2.81 0.86
C ALA A 113 -14.79 1.92 -0.40
N THR A 114 -14.38 2.48 -1.54
CA THR A 114 -14.45 1.80 -2.84
C THR A 114 -13.70 0.46 -2.85
N THR A 115 -12.57 0.39 -2.14
CA THR A 115 -11.77 -0.84 -2.07
C THR A 115 -12.57 -2.04 -1.58
N PHE A 116 -13.44 -1.85 -0.59
CA PHE A 116 -14.16 -2.95 0.04
C PHE A 116 -15.64 -3.04 -0.34
N GLU A 117 -16.24 -1.93 -0.80
CA GLU A 117 -17.68 -1.87 -1.12
C GLU A 117 -17.98 -2.05 -2.61
N ALA A 118 -17.02 -1.71 -3.50
CA ALA A 118 -17.21 -1.86 -4.93
C ALA A 118 -17.39 -3.34 -5.33
N GLU A 119 -18.11 -3.56 -6.45
CA GLU A 119 -18.33 -4.90 -7.01
C GLU A 119 -18.85 -5.92 -5.98
N ASN A 120 -19.78 -5.47 -5.14
CA ASN A 120 -20.40 -6.31 -4.11
C ASN A 120 -19.37 -6.90 -3.12
N GLY A 121 -18.35 -6.09 -2.75
CA GLY A 121 -17.33 -6.49 -1.79
C GLY A 121 -16.33 -7.52 -2.32
N LEU A 122 -16.08 -7.54 -3.62
CA LEU A 122 -15.22 -8.53 -4.25
C LEU A 122 -13.81 -8.55 -3.63
N VAL A 123 -13.21 -7.39 -3.36
CA VAL A 123 -11.86 -7.33 -2.76
C VAL A 123 -11.85 -7.98 -1.38
N ARG A 124 -12.86 -7.71 -0.54
CA ARG A 124 -12.96 -8.38 0.77
C ARG A 124 -13.07 -9.89 0.62
N LYS A 125 -13.92 -10.37 -0.27
CA LYS A 125 -14.08 -11.81 -0.53
C LYS A 125 -12.80 -12.45 -1.01
N LEU A 126 -12.04 -11.77 -1.88
CA LEU A 126 -10.72 -12.21 -2.31
C LEU A 126 -9.75 -12.37 -1.14
N LEU A 127 -9.67 -11.37 -0.27
CA LEU A 127 -8.81 -11.39 0.92
C LEU A 127 -9.20 -12.54 1.87
N ASP A 128 -10.50 -12.73 2.08
CA ASP A 128 -11.02 -13.82 2.90
C ASP A 128 -10.61 -15.19 2.34
N HIS A 129 -10.86 -15.45 1.05
CA HIS A 129 -10.51 -16.72 0.41
C HIS A 129 -8.99 -16.95 0.33
N MET A 130 -8.21 -15.92 0.01
CA MET A 130 -6.74 -16.04 -0.06
C MET A 130 -6.15 -16.37 1.32
N THR A 131 -6.72 -15.79 2.38
CA THR A 131 -6.30 -16.09 3.76
C THR A 131 -6.74 -17.50 4.16
N GLU A 132 -7.99 -17.87 3.92
CA GLU A 132 -8.55 -19.20 4.22
C GLU A 132 -7.79 -20.34 3.54
N ASN A 133 -7.41 -20.12 2.26
CA ASN A 133 -6.67 -21.12 1.47
C ASN A 133 -5.15 -21.11 1.73
N GLY A 134 -4.63 -20.17 2.52
CA GLY A 134 -3.20 -20.03 2.79
C GLY A 134 -2.40 -19.45 1.62
N ASP A 135 -3.08 -18.82 0.62
CA ASP A 135 -2.43 -18.11 -0.48
C ASP A 135 -1.82 -16.78 -0.01
N MET A 136 -2.33 -16.24 1.07
CA MET A 136 -1.86 -15.02 1.73
C MET A 136 -1.83 -15.21 3.25
N SER A 137 -0.75 -14.77 3.89
CA SER A 137 -0.75 -14.68 5.36
C SER A 137 -1.78 -13.66 5.83
N PRO A 138 -2.43 -13.87 6.99
CA PRO A 138 -3.34 -12.89 7.57
C PRO A 138 -2.67 -11.51 7.65
N THR A 139 -3.24 -10.52 6.98
CA THR A 139 -2.69 -9.18 6.81
C THR A 139 -3.77 -8.14 7.03
N ILE A 140 -3.45 -7.06 7.72
CA ILE A 140 -4.31 -5.89 7.85
C ILE A 140 -4.24 -5.10 6.54
N ILE A 141 -5.39 -4.80 5.93
CA ILE A 141 -5.42 -3.97 4.72
C ILE A 141 -6.10 -2.65 5.06
N VAL A 142 -5.40 -1.55 4.83
CA VAL A 142 -5.90 -0.19 5.05
C VAL A 142 -6.17 0.46 3.71
N SER A 143 -7.39 0.95 3.50
CA SER A 143 -7.75 1.74 2.32
C SER A 143 -7.85 3.21 2.73
N PRO A 144 -6.81 4.03 2.48
CA PRO A 144 -6.85 5.47 2.67
C PRO A 144 -7.53 6.17 1.49
N SER A 145 -7.77 7.48 1.61
CA SER A 145 -8.28 8.30 0.52
C SER A 145 -7.46 9.59 0.37
N TYR A 146 -6.84 9.78 -0.79
CA TYR A 146 -6.12 11.02 -1.12
C TYR A 146 -7.06 12.20 -1.36
N ASN A 147 -8.32 11.95 -1.70
CA ASN A 147 -9.28 12.97 -2.13
C ASN A 147 -10.30 13.38 -1.06
N TYR A 148 -10.08 12.99 0.20
CA TYR A 148 -10.99 13.28 1.33
C TYR A 148 -12.44 12.87 1.05
N GLY A 149 -12.66 11.81 0.27
CA GLY A 149 -13.98 11.34 -0.14
C GLY A 149 -14.65 12.15 -1.25
N ASN A 150 -13.95 13.12 -1.86
CA ASN A 150 -14.44 13.99 -2.94
C ASN A 150 -13.61 13.80 -4.21
N PRO A 151 -13.95 12.85 -5.08
CA PRO A 151 -13.24 12.66 -6.33
C PRO A 151 -13.18 13.94 -7.18
N THR A 152 -11.98 14.23 -7.69
CA THR A 152 -11.77 15.38 -8.57
C THR A 152 -12.38 15.15 -9.97
N PRO A 153 -12.68 16.20 -10.74
CA PRO A 153 -13.29 16.08 -12.07
C PRO A 153 -12.41 15.29 -13.06
N ASN A 154 -11.09 15.35 -12.91
CA ASN A 154 -10.13 14.68 -13.78
C ASN A 154 -8.87 14.28 -13.02
N TYR A 155 -8.03 13.43 -13.63
CA TYR A 155 -6.84 12.90 -13.00
C TYR A 155 -5.71 13.93 -12.81
N VAL A 156 -5.68 14.99 -13.61
CA VAL A 156 -4.71 16.09 -13.46
C VAL A 156 -4.98 16.85 -12.16
N ASP A 157 -6.25 17.11 -11.84
CA ASP A 157 -6.63 17.75 -10.59
C ASP A 157 -6.43 16.82 -9.37
N ALA A 158 -6.37 15.50 -9.60
CA ALA A 158 -6.08 14.53 -8.55
C ALA A 158 -4.59 14.41 -8.18
N ASP A 159 -3.71 14.73 -9.11
CA ASP A 159 -2.27 14.51 -8.98
C ASP A 159 -1.65 15.17 -7.73
N PRO A 160 -1.90 16.45 -7.42
CA PRO A 160 -1.38 17.08 -6.20
C PRO A 160 -1.81 16.38 -4.90
N TYR A 161 -2.99 15.80 -4.89
CA TYR A 161 -3.48 15.03 -3.73
C TYR A 161 -2.79 13.67 -3.63
N CYS A 162 -2.50 13.04 -4.78
CA CYS A 162 -1.71 11.81 -4.82
C CYS A 162 -0.28 12.02 -4.34
N GLU A 163 0.34 13.14 -4.73
CA GLU A 163 1.68 13.55 -4.29
C GLU A 163 1.72 13.84 -2.79
N ALA A 164 0.66 14.41 -2.24
CA ALA A 164 0.56 14.80 -0.84
C ALA A 164 0.25 13.63 0.11
N LEU A 165 -0.46 12.59 -0.35
CA LEU A 165 -0.89 11.48 0.51
C LEU A 165 0.25 10.81 1.28
N PRO A 166 1.46 10.60 0.75
CA PRO A 166 2.57 10.03 1.51
C PRO A 166 2.89 10.78 2.80
N GLN A 167 2.78 12.11 2.82
CA GLN A 167 2.98 12.91 4.03
C GLN A 167 1.87 12.66 5.06
N GLU A 168 0.62 12.60 4.61
CA GLU A 168 -0.53 12.27 5.46
C GLU A 168 -0.41 10.86 6.03
N LEU A 169 0.03 9.89 5.20
CA LEU A 169 0.24 8.52 5.66
C LEU A 169 1.24 8.48 6.82
N VAL A 170 2.42 9.05 6.64
CA VAL A 170 3.50 8.96 7.63
C VAL A 170 3.20 9.76 8.90
N ASN A 171 2.63 10.95 8.77
CA ASN A 171 2.43 11.84 9.90
C ASN A 171 1.14 11.55 10.69
N ASP A 172 0.10 11.06 10.03
CA ASP A 172 -1.23 10.94 10.64
C ASP A 172 -1.76 9.51 10.61
N LEU A 173 -1.97 8.90 9.42
CA LEU A 173 -2.72 7.65 9.32
C LEU A 173 -1.93 6.43 9.83
N ILE A 174 -0.67 6.28 9.47
CA ILE A 174 0.17 5.15 9.92
C ILE A 174 0.27 5.12 11.44
N PRO A 175 0.62 6.23 12.14
CA PRO A 175 0.62 6.27 13.60
C PRO A 175 -0.72 5.88 14.22
N ILE A 176 -1.83 6.34 13.65
CA ILE A 176 -3.18 6.04 14.14
C ILE A 176 -3.50 4.56 13.98
N VAL A 177 -3.28 4.00 12.79
CA VAL A 177 -3.55 2.58 12.51
C VAL A 177 -2.68 1.70 13.40
N GLU A 178 -1.39 1.96 13.45
CA GLU A 178 -0.46 1.08 14.13
C GLU A 178 -0.47 1.22 15.64
N SER A 179 -1.04 2.30 16.19
CA SER A 179 -1.37 2.40 17.61
C SER A 179 -2.66 1.66 18.00
N ARG A 180 -3.60 1.47 17.05
CA ARG A 180 -4.91 0.88 17.34
C ARG A 180 -4.95 -0.64 17.10
N TYR A 181 -4.14 -1.11 16.14
CA TYR A 181 -4.19 -2.50 15.69
C TYR A 181 -2.88 -3.22 16.00
N ARG A 182 -2.93 -4.55 16.11
CA ARG A 182 -1.78 -5.40 16.42
C ARG A 182 -0.86 -5.57 15.21
N THR A 183 -0.11 -4.53 14.92
CA THR A 183 0.93 -4.52 13.90
C THR A 183 2.29 -4.89 14.51
N TYR A 184 3.35 -4.86 13.73
CA TYR A 184 4.71 -5.07 14.21
C TYR A 184 5.34 -3.81 14.82
N ALA A 185 4.72 -2.63 14.68
CA ALA A 185 5.20 -1.42 15.34
C ALA A 185 5.06 -1.53 16.87
N GLU A 186 6.16 -1.39 17.58
CA GLU A 186 6.18 -1.35 19.05
C GLU A 186 5.88 0.03 19.60
N SER A 187 6.18 1.08 18.82
CA SER A 187 5.79 2.46 19.06
C SER A 187 5.47 3.14 17.73
N THR A 188 4.76 4.26 17.80
CA THR A 188 4.34 5.04 16.61
C THR A 188 5.11 6.36 16.48
N ASP A 189 6.21 6.51 17.19
CA ASP A 189 7.21 7.53 16.90
C ASP A 189 8.04 7.14 15.65
N ALA A 190 8.83 8.09 15.14
CA ALA A 190 9.61 7.87 13.93
C ALA A 190 10.50 6.62 14.01
N ALA A 191 11.17 6.40 15.16
CA ALA A 191 12.08 5.26 15.34
C ALA A 191 11.32 3.92 15.36
N GLY A 192 10.17 3.86 16.01
CA GLY A 192 9.32 2.66 16.03
C GLY A 192 8.74 2.32 14.67
N LEU A 193 8.30 3.32 13.92
CA LEU A 193 7.78 3.13 12.56
C LEU A 193 8.90 2.69 11.61
N GLU A 194 10.09 3.27 11.69
CA GLU A 194 11.24 2.88 10.91
C GLU A 194 11.67 1.43 11.21
N SER A 195 11.70 1.04 12.49
CA SER A 195 12.09 -0.31 12.89
C SER A 195 11.14 -1.39 12.42
N SER A 196 9.86 -1.06 12.18
CA SER A 196 8.82 -1.97 11.71
C SER A 196 8.53 -1.88 10.19
N ARG A 197 9.28 -1.09 9.43
CA ARG A 197 9.02 -0.81 8.02
C ARG A 197 8.91 -2.06 7.13
N GLU A 198 9.67 -3.11 7.43
CA GLU A 198 9.64 -4.37 6.66
C GLU A 198 8.29 -5.12 6.77
N HIS A 199 7.44 -4.70 7.70
CA HIS A 199 6.11 -5.22 7.93
C HIS A 199 5.01 -4.34 7.35
N ARG A 200 5.39 -3.30 6.59
CA ARG A 200 4.50 -2.34 5.97
C ARG A 200 4.69 -2.32 4.46
N ALA A 201 3.60 -2.23 3.74
CA ALA A 201 3.61 -2.10 2.30
C ALA A 201 2.59 -1.05 1.84
N ILE A 202 2.85 -0.44 0.71
CA ILE A 202 1.88 0.40 0.00
C ILE A 202 1.69 -0.11 -1.42
N GLY A 203 0.48 -0.03 -1.91
CA GLY A 203 0.12 -0.35 -3.27
C GLY A 203 -1.16 0.36 -3.67
N GLY A 204 -1.53 0.29 -4.94
CA GLY A 204 -2.76 0.91 -5.39
C GLY A 204 -3.08 0.63 -6.85
N PHE A 205 -4.25 1.08 -7.27
CA PHE A 205 -4.77 0.93 -8.61
C PHE A 205 -4.90 2.28 -9.31
N SER A 206 -4.47 2.41 -10.58
CA SER A 206 -4.58 3.64 -11.38
C SER A 206 -3.93 4.84 -10.65
N MET A 207 -4.67 5.87 -10.28
CA MET A 207 -4.14 6.99 -9.49
C MET A 207 -3.56 6.55 -8.13
N GLY A 208 -4.06 5.45 -7.54
CA GLY A 208 -3.43 4.84 -6.38
C GLY A 208 -2.05 4.28 -6.66
N ALA A 209 -1.78 3.81 -7.88
CA ALA A 209 -0.42 3.41 -8.30
C ALA A 209 0.50 4.63 -8.46
N VAL A 210 -0.02 5.77 -8.92
CA VAL A 210 0.72 7.04 -8.95
C VAL A 210 1.11 7.45 -7.53
N THR A 211 0.17 7.40 -6.59
CA THR A 211 0.44 7.64 -5.16
C THR A 211 1.52 6.70 -4.61
N THR A 212 1.53 5.43 -5.04
CA THR A 212 2.55 4.46 -4.61
C THR A 212 3.95 4.88 -5.08
N TRP A 213 4.08 5.46 -6.27
CA TRP A 213 5.36 6.01 -6.75
C TRP A 213 5.81 7.22 -5.94
N TYR A 214 4.91 8.16 -5.62
CA TYR A 214 5.24 9.28 -4.73
C TYR A 214 5.66 8.78 -3.33
N ALA A 215 4.99 7.74 -2.81
CA ALA A 215 5.40 7.15 -1.55
C ALA A 215 6.79 6.53 -1.62
N LEU A 216 7.12 5.83 -2.71
CA LEU A 216 8.45 5.25 -2.92
C LEU A 216 9.54 6.34 -2.97
N GLU A 217 9.24 7.51 -3.57
CA GLU A 217 10.20 8.62 -3.66
C GLU A 217 10.45 9.33 -2.31
N HIS A 218 9.45 9.36 -1.42
CA HIS A 218 9.47 10.24 -0.26
C HIS A 218 9.45 9.54 1.10
N THR A 219 9.17 8.23 1.16
CA THR A 219 8.93 7.54 2.44
C THR A 219 9.66 6.20 2.59
N LEU A 220 10.82 6.04 1.96
CA LEU A 220 11.59 4.77 2.02
C LEU A 220 12.06 4.39 3.43
N ASP A 221 12.14 5.34 4.34
CA ASP A 221 12.54 5.10 5.73
C ASP A 221 11.40 4.56 6.60
N TYR A 222 10.17 4.54 6.08
CA TYR A 222 8.94 4.18 6.82
C TYR A 222 8.25 2.89 6.37
#